data_0eb0906089adbafa0e29f6a74ca3794f
#
_entry.id   0eb0906089adbafa0e29f6a74ca3794f
#
_cell.length_a   1.000
_cell.length_b   1.000
_cell.length_c   1.000
_cell.angle_alpha   90.00
_cell.angle_beta   90.00
_cell.angle_gamma   90.00
#
_symmetry.space_group_name_H-M   'P 1'
#
loop_
_entity.id
_entity.type
_entity.pdbx_description
1 polymer ?
#
loop_
_entity_poly.entity_id
_entity_poly.type
_entity_poly.pdbx_seq_one_letter_code
_entity_poly.pdbx_strand_id
1 'polypeptide(L)'
;MAKTDKHLTMESKTGTMVVLNGKSYLYFAGTSYFQLHSHPDLIKAANEATLQYGIGSATTRAMTGTTPLLETIEHKLASYFNTEDAVYLPSGYMSSLAGLLALDAMGLYQQIFLDDGSHYSLVEGARASGNPVVYFRSRDLEDLESKMKKHLGPGQRPLVASDGLFPVMGTLAPIRDYLDLAMKYDGVVWVDDAHGVGILGAHGRGSCEALGIPSNRIYLGATLSKAFGAYGGIIAGTGDFIRKVRSGSVMTGSSSPMNAAVAAGIKGLELVQENHSLRKKLWNNARYLRDALEHMGITSEALFIPEMHGCIPIFSFA
;
A
#
# COMPACT_ATOMS: atom_id res chain seq x y z
N MET A 1 23.82 13.44 24.43
CA MET A 1 24.60 12.49 23.63
C MET A 1 24.36 12.81 22.17
N ALA A 2 25.39 13.16 21.41
CA ALA A 2 25.26 13.42 19.97
C ALA A 2 24.85 12.11 19.29
N LYS A 3 23.66 12.11 18.63
CA LYS A 3 23.29 11.05 17.68
C LYS A 3 24.34 11.10 16.57
N THR A 4 25.27 10.15 16.58
CA THR A 4 26.10 9.92 15.41
C THR A 4 25.15 9.39 14.33
N ASP A 5 24.87 10.21 13.33
CA ASP A 5 24.17 9.86 12.10
C ASP A 5 25.02 8.85 11.32
N LYS A 6 25.06 7.60 11.79
CA LYS A 6 25.70 6.50 11.04
C LYS A 6 24.64 5.97 10.08
N HIS A 7 24.66 6.48 8.85
CA HIS A 7 23.94 5.83 7.77
C HIS A 7 24.39 4.36 7.67
N LEU A 8 23.42 3.45 7.72
CA LEU A 8 23.66 2.03 7.49
C LEU A 8 23.59 1.76 5.99
N THR A 9 24.70 1.28 5.42
CA THR A 9 24.78 0.89 4.01
C THR A 9 24.57 -0.61 3.91
N MET A 10 23.54 -1.01 3.12
CA MET A 10 23.29 -2.42 2.83
C MET A 10 24.18 -2.86 1.66
N GLU A 11 25.04 -3.82 1.92
CA GLU A 11 26.05 -4.32 0.98
C GLU A 11 25.74 -5.73 0.45
N SER A 12 24.55 -6.25 0.77
CA SER A 12 24.07 -7.56 0.34
C SER A 12 22.66 -7.49 -0.26
N LYS A 13 22.24 -8.58 -0.87
CA LYS A 13 20.82 -8.78 -1.22
C LYS A 13 19.98 -8.85 0.06
N THR A 14 18.71 -8.43 -0.05
CA THR A 14 17.72 -8.60 1.02
C THR A 14 17.44 -10.09 1.25
N GLY A 15 17.46 -10.52 2.51
CA GLY A 15 17.23 -11.91 2.92
C GLY A 15 17.08 -12.01 4.43
N THR A 16 17.17 -13.24 4.97
CA THR A 16 17.19 -13.48 6.44
C THR A 16 18.44 -12.93 7.10
N MET A 17 19.53 -12.89 6.34
CA MET A 17 20.80 -12.27 6.73
C MET A 17 21.12 -11.15 5.76
N VAL A 18 21.64 -10.06 6.27
CA VAL A 18 22.13 -8.93 5.47
C VAL A 18 23.50 -8.48 5.96
N VAL A 19 24.28 -7.84 5.09
CA VAL A 19 25.53 -7.17 5.45
C VAL A 19 25.26 -5.68 5.49
N LEU A 20 25.50 -5.07 6.66
CA LEU A 20 25.39 -3.63 6.88
C LEU A 20 26.74 -3.11 7.39
N ASN A 21 27.36 -2.18 6.67
CA ASN A 21 28.67 -1.61 6.98
C ASN A 21 29.71 -2.70 7.33
N GLY A 22 29.84 -3.72 6.48
CA GLY A 22 30.78 -4.82 6.59
C GLY A 22 30.46 -5.86 7.67
N LYS A 23 29.30 -5.78 8.34
CA LYS A 23 28.88 -6.74 9.38
C LYS A 23 27.61 -7.48 9.00
N SER A 24 27.57 -8.79 9.28
CA SER A 24 26.38 -9.61 9.04
C SER A 24 25.40 -9.51 10.22
N TYR A 25 24.12 -9.39 9.89
CA TYR A 25 23.02 -9.32 10.85
C TYR A 25 21.87 -10.24 10.44
N LEU A 26 21.17 -10.83 11.42
CA LEU A 26 19.81 -11.31 11.21
C LEU A 26 18.90 -10.10 10.93
N TYR A 27 18.13 -10.17 9.83
CA TYR A 27 17.39 -9.01 9.34
C TYR A 27 15.91 -9.11 9.69
N PHE A 28 15.52 -8.42 10.76
CA PHE A 28 14.12 -8.25 11.18
C PHE A 28 13.52 -6.92 10.75
N ALA A 29 14.33 -6.00 10.23
CA ALA A 29 13.86 -4.76 9.66
C ALA A 29 13.51 -4.93 8.17
N GLY A 30 12.74 -4.00 7.64
CA GLY A 30 12.35 -4.00 6.24
C GLY A 30 11.01 -4.69 5.96
N THR A 31 10.55 -4.54 4.73
CA THR A 31 9.18 -4.85 4.34
C THR A 31 9.07 -5.96 3.29
N SER A 32 10.13 -6.75 3.11
CA SER A 32 10.15 -7.88 2.18
C SER A 32 9.48 -9.11 2.80
N TYR A 33 8.18 -9.04 3.02
CA TYR A 33 7.41 -10.03 3.80
C TYR A 33 7.61 -11.48 3.35
N PHE A 34 7.75 -11.72 2.04
CA PHE A 34 8.00 -13.06 1.48
C PHE A 34 9.43 -13.24 0.98
N GLN A 35 10.33 -12.27 1.22
CA GLN A 35 11.71 -12.27 0.76
C GLN A 35 11.88 -12.40 -0.77
N LEU A 36 10.92 -11.89 -1.53
CA LEU A 36 10.91 -11.99 -2.99
C LEU A 36 11.84 -10.99 -3.68
N HIS A 37 12.33 -9.93 -3.02
CA HIS A 37 13.20 -8.92 -3.63
C HIS A 37 14.51 -9.47 -4.22
N SER A 38 14.92 -10.65 -3.76
CA SER A 38 16.11 -11.33 -4.26
C SER A 38 15.80 -12.66 -4.96
N HIS A 39 14.51 -12.89 -5.28
CA HIS A 39 14.09 -14.14 -5.92
C HIS A 39 14.64 -14.23 -7.33
N PRO A 40 15.25 -15.39 -7.73
CA PRO A 40 15.89 -15.55 -9.04
C PRO A 40 14.96 -15.24 -10.22
N ASP A 41 13.69 -15.65 -10.13
CA ASP A 41 12.73 -15.45 -11.23
C ASP A 41 12.36 -13.97 -11.43
N LEU A 42 12.29 -13.17 -10.34
CA LEU A 42 12.06 -11.73 -10.46
C LEU A 42 13.24 -11.05 -11.14
N ILE A 43 14.45 -11.42 -10.72
CA ILE A 43 15.69 -10.87 -11.29
C ILE A 43 15.79 -11.27 -12.78
N LYS A 44 15.47 -12.52 -13.12
CA LYS A 44 15.45 -13.02 -14.49
C LYS A 44 14.46 -12.22 -15.34
N ALA A 45 13.21 -12.07 -14.91
CA ALA A 45 12.19 -11.32 -15.62
C ALA A 45 12.60 -9.85 -15.85
N ALA A 46 13.19 -9.20 -14.83
CA ALA A 46 13.70 -7.85 -14.94
C ALA A 46 14.81 -7.71 -16.00
N ASN A 47 15.75 -8.66 -16.02
CA ASN A 47 16.86 -8.68 -16.98
C ASN A 47 16.35 -8.89 -18.42
N GLU A 48 15.46 -9.86 -18.63
CA GLU A 48 14.86 -10.15 -19.93
C GLU A 48 14.09 -8.95 -20.48
N ALA A 49 13.29 -8.31 -19.63
CA ALA A 49 12.56 -7.08 -20.00
C ALA A 49 13.51 -5.93 -20.36
N THR A 50 14.61 -5.78 -19.63
CA THR A 50 15.62 -4.76 -19.92
C THR A 50 16.29 -5.01 -21.27
N LEU A 51 16.63 -6.25 -21.59
CA LEU A 51 17.23 -6.63 -22.86
C LEU A 51 16.28 -6.40 -24.05
N GLN A 52 14.98 -6.67 -23.85
CA GLN A 52 13.98 -6.57 -24.89
C GLN A 52 13.46 -5.15 -25.13
N TYR A 53 13.20 -4.39 -24.06
CA TYR A 53 12.52 -3.09 -24.12
C TYR A 53 13.37 -1.91 -23.68
N GLY A 54 14.63 -2.13 -23.29
CA GLY A 54 15.50 -1.10 -22.71
C GLY A 54 15.08 -0.72 -21.28
N ILE A 55 15.74 0.29 -20.72
CA ILE A 55 15.49 0.80 -19.36
C ILE A 55 14.09 1.40 -19.25
N GLY A 56 13.68 2.19 -20.24
CA GLY A 56 12.37 2.85 -20.25
C GLY A 56 12.05 3.41 -21.63
N SER A 57 10.85 3.95 -21.79
CA SER A 57 10.31 4.44 -23.06
C SER A 57 10.73 5.87 -23.42
N ALA A 58 11.42 6.58 -22.52
CA ALA A 58 11.82 7.99 -22.64
C ALA A 58 10.66 8.97 -22.94
N THR A 59 9.43 8.58 -22.59
CA THR A 59 8.21 9.36 -22.80
C THR A 59 7.16 9.04 -21.74
N THR A 60 6.06 9.78 -21.72
CA THR A 60 4.94 9.56 -20.80
C THR A 60 3.95 8.55 -21.36
N ARG A 61 3.14 7.95 -20.49
CA ARG A 61 2.05 7.04 -20.89
C ARG A 61 0.97 7.71 -21.73
N ALA A 62 0.77 9.01 -21.55
CA ALA A 62 -0.17 9.81 -22.33
C ALA A 62 0.23 9.93 -23.82
N MET A 63 1.50 9.65 -24.12
CA MET A 63 2.03 9.67 -25.49
C MET A 63 2.28 8.24 -25.98
N THR A 64 3.52 7.82 -26.06
CA THR A 64 3.93 6.50 -26.60
C THR A 64 4.59 5.61 -25.56
N GLY A 65 4.46 5.95 -24.27
CA GLY A 65 5.15 5.27 -23.18
C GLY A 65 4.44 4.04 -22.62
N THR A 66 3.28 3.65 -23.16
CA THR A 66 2.61 2.40 -22.78
C THR A 66 3.28 1.23 -23.50
N THR A 67 3.71 0.22 -22.73
CA THR A 67 4.33 -1.00 -23.24
C THR A 67 3.43 -2.22 -22.99
N PRO A 68 3.61 -3.33 -23.74
CA PRO A 68 2.86 -4.57 -23.48
C PRO A 68 3.00 -5.09 -22.04
N LEU A 69 4.13 -4.82 -21.39
CA LEU A 69 4.34 -5.16 -19.97
C LEU A 69 3.40 -4.37 -19.05
N LEU A 70 3.23 -3.06 -19.33
CA LEU A 70 2.30 -2.22 -18.55
C LEU A 70 0.84 -2.66 -18.69
N GLU A 71 0.42 -3.00 -19.91
CA GLU A 71 -0.92 -3.55 -20.14
C GLU A 71 -1.09 -4.88 -19.41
N THR A 72 -0.10 -5.76 -19.49
CA THR A 72 -0.13 -7.07 -18.82
C THR A 72 -0.24 -6.93 -17.29
N ILE A 73 0.57 -6.06 -16.67
CA ILE A 73 0.52 -5.92 -15.20
C ILE A 73 -0.81 -5.31 -14.76
N GLU A 74 -1.34 -4.32 -15.47
CA GLU A 74 -2.62 -3.69 -15.12
C GLU A 74 -3.79 -4.67 -15.23
N HIS A 75 -3.84 -5.49 -16.28
CA HIS A 75 -4.82 -6.58 -16.41
C HIS A 75 -4.70 -7.59 -15.26
N LYS A 76 -3.48 -8.01 -14.92
CA LYS A 76 -3.25 -8.93 -13.81
C LYS A 76 -3.64 -8.32 -12.46
N LEU A 77 -3.36 -7.04 -12.24
CA LEU A 77 -3.76 -6.32 -11.03
C LEU A 77 -5.28 -6.19 -10.91
N ALA A 78 -5.97 -5.83 -11.99
CA ALA A 78 -7.44 -5.78 -12.01
C ALA A 78 -8.05 -7.14 -11.63
N SER A 79 -7.54 -8.22 -12.23
CA SER A 79 -7.93 -9.60 -11.89
C SER A 79 -7.63 -9.95 -10.43
N TYR A 80 -6.42 -9.61 -9.95
CA TYR A 80 -6.02 -9.89 -8.56
C TYR A 80 -6.94 -9.23 -7.54
N PHE A 81 -7.25 -7.95 -7.74
CA PHE A 81 -8.14 -7.19 -6.86
C PHE A 81 -9.63 -7.48 -7.09
N ASN A 82 -9.98 -8.20 -8.16
CA ASN A 82 -11.36 -8.44 -8.60
C ASN A 82 -12.10 -7.11 -8.85
N THR A 83 -11.47 -6.22 -9.62
CA THR A 83 -11.97 -4.92 -10.01
C THR A 83 -12.10 -4.81 -11.53
N GLU A 84 -12.81 -3.78 -12.01
CA GLU A 84 -12.98 -3.56 -13.45
C GLU A 84 -11.67 -3.20 -14.15
N ASP A 85 -10.82 -2.43 -13.47
CA ASP A 85 -9.56 -1.93 -14.03
C ASP A 85 -8.54 -1.66 -12.92
N ALA A 86 -7.28 -1.47 -13.30
CA ALA A 86 -6.20 -1.07 -12.40
C ALA A 86 -5.17 -0.22 -13.14
N VAL A 87 -4.39 0.55 -12.40
CA VAL A 87 -3.26 1.31 -12.93
C VAL A 87 -2.00 1.04 -12.13
N TYR A 88 -0.89 0.88 -12.85
CA TYR A 88 0.44 0.75 -12.29
C TYR A 88 1.18 2.11 -12.34
N LEU A 89 1.75 2.51 -11.19
CA LEU A 89 2.51 3.74 -11.03
C LEU A 89 4.00 3.47 -10.76
N PRO A 90 4.89 4.44 -11.03
CA PRO A 90 6.34 4.27 -10.80
C PRO A 90 6.69 3.98 -9.33
N SER A 91 5.89 4.41 -8.38
CA SER A 91 6.12 4.22 -6.94
C SER A 91 4.80 4.12 -6.17
N GLY A 92 4.76 3.29 -5.12
CA GLY A 92 3.65 3.25 -4.16
C GLY A 92 3.42 4.58 -3.46
N TYR A 93 4.47 5.39 -3.28
CA TYR A 93 4.36 6.73 -2.71
C TYR A 93 3.40 7.64 -3.50
N MET A 94 3.31 7.44 -4.81
CA MET A 94 2.46 8.23 -5.71
C MET A 94 0.99 7.78 -5.72
N SER A 95 0.68 6.62 -5.17
CA SER A 95 -0.68 6.05 -5.24
C SER A 95 -1.70 6.95 -4.54
N SER A 96 -1.41 7.40 -3.32
CA SER A 96 -2.30 8.29 -2.58
C SER A 96 -2.51 9.62 -3.30
N LEU A 97 -1.43 10.25 -3.78
CA LEU A 97 -1.54 11.51 -4.53
C LEU A 97 -2.41 11.33 -5.79
N ALA A 98 -2.12 10.32 -6.61
CA ALA A 98 -2.85 10.09 -7.85
C ALA A 98 -4.34 9.77 -7.61
N GLY A 99 -4.61 8.94 -6.59
CA GLY A 99 -5.97 8.56 -6.22
C GLY A 99 -6.78 9.73 -5.68
N LEU A 100 -6.23 10.50 -4.76
CA LEU A 100 -6.92 11.65 -4.16
C LEU A 100 -7.23 12.74 -5.19
N LEU A 101 -6.29 13.05 -6.10
CA LEU A 101 -6.52 13.99 -7.19
C LEU A 101 -7.61 13.49 -8.15
N ALA A 102 -7.68 12.19 -8.41
CA ALA A 102 -8.73 11.62 -9.26
C ALA A 102 -10.11 11.71 -8.59
N LEU A 103 -10.22 11.39 -7.29
CA LEU A 103 -11.45 11.50 -6.53
C LEU A 103 -11.94 12.95 -6.42
N ASP A 104 -11.03 13.90 -6.24
CA ASP A 104 -11.33 15.33 -6.27
C ASP A 104 -11.89 15.76 -7.65
N ALA A 105 -11.20 15.38 -8.71
CA ALA A 105 -11.63 15.68 -10.08
C ALA A 105 -12.94 14.98 -10.50
N MET A 106 -13.37 13.95 -9.77
CA MET A 106 -14.71 13.34 -9.87
C MET A 106 -15.75 14.05 -8.98
N GLY A 107 -15.31 15.02 -8.18
CA GLY A 107 -16.16 15.78 -7.26
C GLY A 107 -16.68 14.94 -6.10
N LEU A 108 -16.00 13.88 -5.68
CA LEU A 108 -16.49 12.94 -4.68
C LEU A 108 -16.33 13.42 -3.24
N TYR A 109 -15.52 14.45 -3.01
CA TYR A 109 -15.35 15.08 -1.70
C TYR A 109 -14.97 16.55 -1.81
N GLN A 110 -15.06 17.29 -0.70
CA GLN A 110 -14.63 18.67 -0.56
C GLN A 110 -13.79 18.89 0.69
N GLN A 111 -13.72 17.90 1.60
CA GLN A 111 -12.99 17.99 2.85
C GLN A 111 -12.33 16.64 3.14
N ILE A 112 -11.04 16.67 3.48
CA ILE A 112 -10.30 15.47 3.87
C ILE A 112 -10.22 15.38 5.39
N PHE A 113 -10.59 14.23 5.95
CA PHE A 113 -10.34 13.83 7.34
C PHE A 113 -9.25 12.77 7.32
N LEU A 114 -8.06 13.12 7.81
CA LEU A 114 -6.86 12.31 7.73
C LEU A 114 -6.48 11.76 9.10
N ASP A 115 -6.36 10.43 9.18
CA ASP A 115 -5.81 9.75 10.36
C ASP A 115 -4.37 10.21 10.61
N ASP A 116 -4.06 10.73 11.81
CA ASP A 116 -2.75 11.33 12.13
C ASP A 116 -1.63 10.29 12.29
N GLY A 117 -1.97 9.00 12.38
CA GLY A 117 -1.01 7.89 12.32
C GLY A 117 -0.62 7.45 10.91
N SER A 118 -1.21 8.05 9.88
CA SER A 118 -0.98 7.64 8.48
C SER A 118 0.43 7.91 7.98
N HIS A 119 0.85 7.08 7.03
CA HIS A 119 2.15 7.20 6.38
C HIS A 119 2.30 8.54 5.64
N TYR A 120 3.54 9.05 5.58
CA TYR A 120 3.87 10.34 4.94
C TYR A 120 3.38 10.46 3.49
N SER A 121 3.35 9.38 2.71
CA SER A 121 2.83 9.39 1.33
C SER A 121 1.37 9.81 1.26
N LEU A 122 0.55 9.37 2.23
CA LEU A 122 -0.85 9.76 2.32
C LEU A 122 -0.99 11.21 2.81
N VAL A 123 -0.20 11.61 3.80
CA VAL A 123 -0.17 12.99 4.31
C VAL A 123 0.19 13.98 3.20
N GLU A 124 1.26 13.72 2.44
CA GLU A 124 1.69 14.58 1.35
C GLU A 124 0.70 14.55 0.18
N GLY A 125 0.13 13.39 -0.14
CA GLY A 125 -0.93 13.26 -1.15
C GLY A 125 -2.17 14.08 -0.80
N ALA A 126 -2.61 14.03 0.47
CA ALA A 126 -3.74 14.82 0.97
C ALA A 126 -3.47 16.33 0.88
N ARG A 127 -2.29 16.79 1.29
CA ARG A 127 -1.89 18.20 1.19
C ARG A 127 -1.82 18.68 -0.26
N ALA A 128 -1.25 17.87 -1.14
CA ALA A 128 -1.10 18.22 -2.55
C ALA A 128 -2.42 18.21 -3.33
N SER A 129 -3.50 17.62 -2.80
CA SER A 129 -4.82 17.68 -3.44
C SER A 129 -5.42 19.09 -3.48
N GLY A 130 -4.94 19.98 -2.62
CA GLY A 130 -5.44 21.37 -2.52
C GLY A 130 -6.73 21.52 -1.72
N ASN A 131 -7.36 20.41 -1.30
CA ASN A 131 -8.54 20.45 -0.44
C ASN A 131 -8.19 20.65 1.02
N PRO A 132 -9.06 21.24 1.87
CA PRO A 132 -8.82 21.37 3.28
C PRO A 132 -8.61 20.01 3.95
N VAL A 133 -7.60 19.90 4.82
CA VAL A 133 -7.26 18.69 5.57
C VAL A 133 -7.47 18.91 7.05
N VAL A 134 -8.26 18.06 7.68
CA VAL A 134 -8.48 18.01 9.13
C VAL A 134 -7.92 16.70 9.66
N TYR A 135 -6.95 16.77 10.56
CA TYR A 135 -6.38 15.60 11.22
C TYR A 135 -7.27 15.14 12.37
N PHE A 136 -7.46 13.83 12.50
CA PHE A 136 -8.09 13.22 13.67
C PHE A 136 -7.14 12.20 14.31
N ARG A 137 -7.30 11.96 15.60
CA ARG A 137 -6.47 11.01 16.35
C ARG A 137 -6.60 9.61 15.77
N SER A 138 -5.48 8.96 15.56
CA SER A 138 -5.44 7.65 14.90
C SER A 138 -6.42 6.66 15.54
N ARG A 139 -7.30 6.10 14.68
CA ARG A 139 -8.33 5.11 15.04
C ARG A 139 -9.38 5.58 16.03
N ASP A 140 -9.45 6.87 16.32
CA ASP A 140 -10.42 7.46 17.26
C ASP A 140 -11.68 7.93 16.51
N LEU A 141 -12.73 7.13 16.60
CA LEU A 141 -14.01 7.40 15.94
C LEU A 141 -14.77 8.59 16.54
N GLU A 142 -14.64 8.82 17.83
CA GLU A 142 -15.28 9.94 18.51
C GLU A 142 -14.65 11.27 18.06
N ASP A 143 -13.32 11.31 17.98
CA ASP A 143 -12.60 12.47 17.47
C ASP A 143 -12.92 12.72 15.99
N LEU A 144 -12.97 11.68 15.16
CA LEU A 144 -13.37 11.78 13.75
C LEU A 144 -14.79 12.36 13.61
N GLU A 145 -15.77 11.79 14.32
CA GLU A 145 -17.15 12.26 14.24
C GLU A 145 -17.29 13.70 14.75
N SER A 146 -16.62 14.04 15.84
CA SER A 146 -16.59 15.40 16.38
C SER A 146 -16.04 16.41 15.38
N LYS A 147 -14.92 16.04 14.70
CA LYS A 147 -14.30 16.88 13.69
C LYS A 147 -15.13 17.00 12.42
N MET A 148 -15.81 15.93 12.00
CA MET A 148 -16.76 16.00 10.89
C MET A 148 -17.90 16.98 11.20
N LYS A 149 -18.53 16.88 12.36
CA LYS A 149 -19.59 17.80 12.80
C LYS A 149 -19.14 19.26 12.85
N LYS A 150 -17.87 19.49 13.22
CA LYS A 150 -17.32 20.85 13.39
C LYS A 150 -16.90 21.50 12.06
N HIS A 151 -16.36 20.70 11.13
CA HIS A 151 -15.64 21.24 9.95
C HIS A 151 -16.38 21.03 8.63
N LEU A 152 -17.38 20.13 8.55
CA LEU A 152 -18.19 19.98 7.35
C LEU A 152 -19.25 21.10 7.26
N GLY A 153 -19.20 21.82 6.18
CA GLY A 153 -20.27 22.76 5.82
C GLY A 153 -21.50 22.02 5.25
N PRO A 154 -22.64 22.71 5.15
CA PRO A 154 -23.86 22.14 4.58
C PRO A 154 -23.63 21.56 3.17
N GLY A 155 -23.97 20.29 2.98
CA GLY A 155 -23.84 19.60 1.68
C GLY A 155 -22.42 19.22 1.27
N GLN A 156 -21.41 19.48 2.10
CA GLN A 156 -20.06 19.03 1.84
C GLN A 156 -19.92 17.52 2.13
N ARG A 157 -19.16 16.84 1.28
CA ARG A 157 -18.88 15.41 1.40
C ARG A 157 -17.47 15.20 1.94
N PRO A 158 -17.27 14.37 2.98
CA PRO A 158 -15.95 14.03 3.49
C PRO A 158 -15.28 12.95 2.66
N LEU A 159 -13.95 13.00 2.64
CA LEU A 159 -13.10 11.86 2.37
C LEU A 159 -12.39 11.52 3.68
N VAL A 160 -12.58 10.30 4.20
CA VAL A 160 -11.78 9.76 5.30
C VAL A 160 -10.59 9.04 4.70
N ALA A 161 -9.39 9.41 5.10
CA ALA A 161 -8.15 8.84 4.58
C ALA A 161 -7.30 8.24 5.71
N SER A 162 -6.87 6.98 5.52
CA SER A 162 -6.09 6.24 6.52
C SER A 162 -5.24 5.14 5.86
N ASP A 163 -4.18 4.71 6.54
CA ASP A 163 -3.56 3.41 6.23
C ASP A 163 -4.56 2.29 6.56
N GLY A 164 -4.54 1.21 5.79
CA GLY A 164 -5.33 0.02 6.11
C GLY A 164 -4.69 -0.81 7.21
N LEU A 165 -3.37 -0.96 7.11
CA LEU A 165 -2.51 -1.59 8.13
C LEU A 165 -1.37 -0.63 8.46
N PHE A 166 -1.34 -0.13 9.70
CA PHE A 166 -0.33 0.82 10.15
C PHE A 166 1.07 0.18 10.26
N PRO A 167 2.10 0.77 9.59
CA PRO A 167 3.41 0.13 9.45
C PRO A 167 4.24 0.04 10.72
N VAL A 168 4.00 0.92 11.69
CA VAL A 168 4.75 0.99 12.94
C VAL A 168 4.05 0.19 14.04
N MET A 169 2.74 0.36 14.14
CA MET A 169 1.95 -0.26 15.21
C MET A 169 1.47 -1.68 14.87
N GLY A 170 1.50 -2.08 13.61
CA GLY A 170 0.96 -3.37 13.17
C GLY A 170 -0.54 -3.54 13.42
N THR A 171 -1.27 -2.43 13.53
CA THR A 171 -2.71 -2.42 13.82
C THR A 171 -3.53 -2.09 12.59
N LEU A 172 -4.73 -2.65 12.50
CA LEU A 172 -5.68 -2.32 11.44
C LEU A 172 -6.46 -1.05 11.76
N ALA A 173 -6.76 -0.29 10.70
CA ALA A 173 -7.74 0.79 10.78
C ALA A 173 -9.16 0.22 10.93
N PRO A 174 -10.06 0.88 11.66
CA PRO A 174 -11.48 0.53 11.74
C PRO A 174 -12.21 1.01 10.47
N ILE A 175 -11.83 0.43 9.31
CA ILE A 175 -12.27 0.88 7.97
C ILE A 175 -13.80 0.86 7.83
N ARG A 176 -14.48 -0.13 8.43
CA ARG A 176 -15.94 -0.21 8.42
C ARG A 176 -16.56 0.99 9.10
N ASP A 177 -16.07 1.34 10.27
CA ASP A 177 -16.61 2.48 11.03
C ASP A 177 -16.29 3.80 10.35
N TYR A 178 -15.11 3.93 9.72
CA TYR A 178 -14.78 5.09 8.88
C TYR A 178 -15.75 5.24 7.71
N LEU A 179 -16.08 4.13 7.05
CA LEU A 179 -17.06 4.13 5.97
C LEU A 179 -18.44 4.53 6.46
N ASP A 180 -18.90 3.94 7.57
CA ASP A 180 -20.23 4.23 8.14
C ASP A 180 -20.35 5.71 8.55
N LEU A 181 -19.29 6.31 9.10
CA LEU A 181 -19.26 7.74 9.40
C LEU A 181 -19.26 8.60 8.13
N ALA A 182 -18.42 8.26 7.13
CA ALA A 182 -18.36 9.00 5.87
C ALA A 182 -19.70 8.96 5.13
N MET A 183 -20.36 7.81 5.11
CA MET A 183 -21.65 7.63 4.42
C MET A 183 -22.79 8.47 5.02
N LYS A 184 -22.75 8.86 6.30
CA LYS A 184 -23.71 9.80 6.88
C LYS A 184 -23.75 11.14 6.13
N TYR A 185 -22.68 11.48 5.42
CA TYR A 185 -22.51 12.72 4.66
C TYR A 185 -22.28 12.48 3.15
N ASP A 186 -22.71 11.35 2.62
CA ASP A 186 -22.45 10.93 1.22
C ASP A 186 -20.96 10.91 0.83
N GLY A 187 -20.09 10.66 1.79
CA GLY A 187 -18.64 10.67 1.64
C GLY A 187 -18.04 9.35 1.14
N VAL A 188 -16.71 9.32 1.09
CA VAL A 188 -15.92 8.20 0.62
C VAL A 188 -14.73 7.94 1.54
N VAL A 189 -14.10 6.76 1.40
CA VAL A 189 -12.90 6.39 2.15
C VAL A 189 -11.75 6.10 1.19
N TRP A 190 -10.57 6.62 1.50
CA TRP A 190 -9.31 6.23 0.87
C TRP A 190 -8.50 5.37 1.85
N VAL A 191 -8.05 4.20 1.39
CA VAL A 191 -7.21 3.28 2.16
C VAL A 191 -5.85 3.14 1.49
N ASP A 192 -4.78 3.54 2.18
CA ASP A 192 -3.41 3.14 1.81
C ASP A 192 -3.15 1.76 2.40
N ASP A 193 -3.21 0.74 1.55
CA ASP A 193 -3.08 -0.64 1.96
C ASP A 193 -1.73 -1.26 1.57
N ALA A 194 -0.71 -0.43 1.49
CA ALA A 194 0.65 -0.82 1.11
C ALA A 194 1.25 -1.94 1.97
N HIS A 195 0.81 -2.08 3.21
CA HIS A 195 1.24 -3.12 4.15
C HIS A 195 0.27 -4.31 4.25
N GLY A 196 -0.99 -4.14 3.84
CA GLY A 196 -2.00 -5.19 3.89
C GLY A 196 -2.02 -6.07 2.65
N VAL A 197 -1.83 -5.47 1.47
CA VAL A 197 -1.89 -6.20 0.19
C VAL A 197 -0.75 -7.22 0.06
N GLY A 198 -1.11 -8.41 -0.38
CA GLY A 198 -0.24 -9.59 -0.44
C GLY A 198 -0.32 -10.46 0.81
N ILE A 199 -0.60 -9.90 1.99
CA ILE A 199 -0.53 -10.61 3.27
C ILE A 199 -1.86 -10.79 3.99
N LEU A 200 -2.80 -9.86 3.86
CA LEU A 200 -4.11 -9.91 4.52
C LEU A 200 -5.22 -10.35 3.58
N GLY A 201 -6.22 -10.99 4.15
CA GLY A 201 -7.38 -11.53 3.42
C GLY A 201 -7.15 -12.92 2.84
N ALA A 202 -8.24 -13.58 2.46
CA ALA A 202 -8.22 -14.96 1.96
C ALA A 202 -7.38 -15.09 0.66
N HIS A 203 -7.46 -14.07 -0.20
CA HIS A 203 -6.72 -14.03 -1.48
C HIS A 203 -5.51 -13.09 -1.42
N GLY A 204 -5.27 -12.42 -0.28
CA GLY A 204 -4.19 -11.44 -0.13
C GLY A 204 -4.53 -10.06 -0.69
N ARG A 205 -5.80 -9.72 -0.85
CA ARG A 205 -6.25 -8.44 -1.41
C ARG A 205 -6.20 -7.28 -0.40
N GLY A 206 -5.72 -7.54 0.81
CA GLY A 206 -5.47 -6.53 1.81
C GLY A 206 -6.53 -6.41 2.90
N SER A 207 -6.50 -5.27 3.59
CA SER A 207 -7.30 -5.01 4.80
C SER A 207 -8.81 -5.02 4.55
N CYS A 208 -9.28 -4.46 3.44
CA CYS A 208 -10.71 -4.47 3.12
C CYS A 208 -11.25 -5.89 2.90
N GLU A 209 -10.50 -6.75 2.20
CA GLU A 209 -10.86 -8.16 2.06
C GLU A 209 -10.87 -8.87 3.41
N ALA A 210 -9.82 -8.65 4.21
CA ALA A 210 -9.69 -9.26 5.52
C ALA A 210 -10.85 -8.91 6.46
N LEU A 211 -11.35 -7.69 6.38
CA LEU A 211 -12.48 -7.19 7.16
C LEU A 211 -13.86 -7.50 6.52
N GLY A 212 -13.88 -8.11 5.34
CA GLY A 212 -15.13 -8.41 4.63
C GLY A 212 -15.95 -7.18 4.28
N ILE A 213 -15.30 -6.11 3.80
CA ILE A 213 -15.95 -4.82 3.49
C ILE A 213 -15.99 -4.60 1.98
N PRO A 214 -16.99 -5.11 1.25
CA PRO A 214 -17.22 -4.73 -0.12
C PRO A 214 -17.93 -3.36 -0.15
N SER A 215 -17.35 -2.38 -0.86
CA SER A 215 -18.01 -1.08 -1.03
C SER A 215 -17.47 -0.34 -2.25
N ASN A 216 -18.38 0.23 -3.02
CA ASN A 216 -18.06 1.17 -4.10
C ASN A 216 -17.69 2.58 -3.59
N ARG A 217 -17.66 2.78 -2.27
CA ARG A 217 -17.28 4.03 -1.61
C ARG A 217 -15.90 3.94 -0.95
N ILE A 218 -15.21 2.80 -1.10
CA ILE A 218 -13.82 2.62 -0.67
C ILE A 218 -12.92 2.59 -1.89
N TYR A 219 -11.88 3.39 -1.85
CA TYR A 219 -10.83 3.47 -2.86
C TYR A 219 -9.50 3.08 -2.23
N LEU A 220 -8.67 2.38 -2.99
CA LEU A 220 -7.48 1.73 -2.45
C LEU A 220 -6.24 2.07 -3.27
N GLY A 221 -5.18 2.48 -2.56
CA GLY A 221 -3.82 2.52 -3.06
C GLY A 221 -2.94 1.47 -2.38
N ALA A 222 -1.98 0.92 -3.12
CA ALA A 222 -1.06 -0.09 -2.59
C ALA A 222 0.30 -0.05 -3.30
N THR A 223 1.17 -1.02 -2.98
CA THR A 223 2.51 -1.12 -3.60
C THR A 223 2.92 -2.56 -3.87
N LEU A 224 3.73 -2.75 -4.92
CA LEU A 224 4.44 -4.00 -5.18
C LEU A 224 5.80 -4.08 -4.48
N SER A 225 6.26 -2.99 -3.85
CA SER A 225 7.60 -2.91 -3.27
C SER A 225 7.75 -3.57 -1.90
N LYS A 226 6.76 -4.32 -1.45
CA LYS A 226 6.78 -5.01 -0.15
C LYS A 226 6.56 -6.52 -0.32
N ALA A 227 5.34 -7.01 -0.15
CA ALA A 227 5.03 -8.44 -0.24
C ALA A 227 5.39 -9.07 -1.61
N PHE A 228 5.25 -8.32 -2.69
CA PHE A 228 5.50 -8.84 -4.05
C PHE A 228 6.97 -8.81 -4.48
N GLY A 229 7.86 -8.20 -3.68
CA GLY A 229 9.30 -8.19 -3.92
C GLY A 229 9.75 -7.40 -5.17
N ALA A 230 8.90 -6.53 -5.69
CA ALA A 230 9.17 -5.75 -6.89
C ALA A 230 9.26 -4.25 -6.60
N TYR A 231 8.76 -3.41 -7.48
CA TYR A 231 8.67 -1.96 -7.32
C TYR A 231 7.40 -1.45 -7.98
N GLY A 232 6.93 -0.27 -7.57
CA GLY A 232 5.77 0.37 -8.19
C GLY A 232 4.55 0.47 -7.29
N GLY A 233 3.65 1.41 -7.63
CA GLY A 233 2.37 1.64 -6.97
C GLY A 233 1.23 0.99 -7.71
N ILE A 234 0.13 0.80 -7.00
CA ILE A 234 -1.11 0.21 -7.51
C ILE A 234 -2.28 1.09 -7.10
N ILE A 235 -3.20 1.30 -8.04
CA ILE A 235 -4.57 1.72 -7.75
C ILE A 235 -5.48 0.79 -8.54
N ALA A 236 -6.49 0.21 -7.89
CA ALA A 236 -7.46 -0.67 -8.51
C ALA A 236 -8.89 -0.22 -8.17
N GLY A 237 -9.84 -0.36 -9.10
CA GLY A 237 -11.20 0.11 -8.88
C GLY A 237 -12.09 0.02 -10.12
N THR A 238 -13.13 0.86 -10.14
CA THR A 238 -14.02 0.98 -11.30
C THR A 238 -13.31 1.58 -12.51
N GLY A 239 -13.76 1.24 -13.70
CA GLY A 239 -13.20 1.76 -14.94
C GLY A 239 -13.23 3.29 -15.02
N ASP A 240 -14.30 3.93 -14.52
CA ASP A 240 -14.43 5.39 -14.48
C ASP A 240 -13.36 6.03 -13.60
N PHE A 241 -13.18 5.50 -12.40
CA PHE A 241 -12.15 5.98 -11.47
C PHE A 241 -10.75 5.81 -12.05
N ILE A 242 -10.43 4.63 -12.58
CA ILE A 242 -9.10 4.37 -13.15
C ILE A 242 -8.83 5.21 -14.40
N ARG A 243 -9.83 5.45 -15.25
CA ARG A 243 -9.70 6.42 -16.36
C ARG A 243 -9.36 7.83 -15.86
N LYS A 244 -9.98 8.23 -14.74
CA LYS A 244 -9.70 9.53 -14.13
C LYS A 244 -8.28 9.61 -13.57
N VAL A 245 -7.79 8.54 -12.91
CA VAL A 245 -6.40 8.44 -12.46
C VAL A 245 -5.44 8.56 -13.64
N ARG A 246 -5.67 7.79 -14.74
CA ARG A 246 -4.82 7.83 -15.94
C ARG A 246 -4.74 9.20 -16.61
N SER A 247 -5.82 9.97 -16.58
CA SER A 247 -5.87 11.33 -17.14
C SER A 247 -5.28 12.41 -16.21
N GLY A 248 -4.97 12.07 -14.97
CA GLY A 248 -4.44 12.99 -13.98
C GLY A 248 -2.98 13.42 -14.26
N SER A 249 -2.59 14.57 -13.69
CA SER A 249 -1.25 15.17 -13.86
C SER A 249 -0.12 14.24 -13.44
N VAL A 250 -0.31 13.42 -12.41
CA VAL A 250 0.67 12.43 -11.93
C VAL A 250 1.03 11.44 -13.03
N MET A 251 0.04 10.98 -13.81
CA MET A 251 0.23 9.99 -14.88
C MET A 251 0.70 10.62 -16.18
N THR A 252 0.16 11.79 -16.53
CA THR A 252 0.47 12.46 -17.80
C THR A 252 1.77 13.22 -17.77
N GLY A 253 2.20 13.70 -16.59
CA GLY A 253 3.42 14.47 -16.38
C GLY A 253 4.67 13.65 -16.03
N SER A 254 4.52 12.37 -15.66
CA SER A 254 5.65 11.52 -15.31
C SER A 254 6.13 10.64 -16.48
N SER A 255 7.42 10.31 -16.48
CA SER A 255 7.94 9.25 -17.34
C SER A 255 7.25 7.93 -17.07
N SER A 256 7.11 7.11 -18.10
CA SER A 256 6.60 5.75 -17.98
C SER A 256 7.47 4.91 -17.02
N PRO A 257 6.89 4.00 -16.26
CA PRO A 257 7.64 3.13 -15.36
C PRO A 257 8.72 2.31 -16.05
N MET A 258 9.79 1.97 -15.34
CA MET A 258 10.90 1.15 -15.84
C MET A 258 10.42 -0.27 -16.20
N ASN A 259 10.77 -0.73 -17.40
CA ASN A 259 10.39 -2.05 -17.90
C ASN A 259 10.82 -3.20 -16.97
N ALA A 260 12.03 -3.13 -16.41
CA ALA A 260 12.52 -4.10 -15.43
C ALA A 260 11.64 -4.20 -14.19
N ALA A 261 11.19 -3.06 -13.66
CA ALA A 261 10.33 -3.01 -12.47
C ALA A 261 8.95 -3.58 -12.76
N VAL A 262 8.38 -3.28 -13.92
CA VAL A 262 7.10 -3.82 -14.36
C VAL A 262 7.16 -5.33 -14.51
N ALA A 263 8.18 -5.87 -15.18
CA ALA A 263 8.34 -7.31 -15.37
C ALA A 263 8.58 -8.07 -14.06
N ALA A 264 9.39 -7.51 -13.15
CA ALA A 264 9.52 -8.05 -11.80
C ALA A 264 8.19 -8.02 -11.04
N GLY A 265 7.38 -6.97 -11.22
CA GLY A 265 6.05 -6.84 -10.65
C GLY A 265 5.09 -7.91 -11.15
N ILE A 266 5.07 -8.20 -12.44
CA ILE A 266 4.28 -9.28 -13.03
C ILE A 266 4.67 -10.61 -12.37
N LYS A 267 5.98 -10.90 -12.30
CA LYS A 267 6.46 -12.17 -11.74
C LYS A 267 6.20 -12.28 -10.24
N GLY A 268 6.38 -11.21 -9.48
CA GLY A 268 6.07 -11.17 -8.06
C GLY A 268 4.58 -11.41 -7.77
N LEU A 269 3.70 -10.80 -8.57
CA LEU A 269 2.26 -11.01 -8.47
C LEU A 269 1.88 -12.48 -8.75
N GLU A 270 2.44 -13.09 -9.80
CA GLU A 270 2.24 -14.51 -10.12
C GLU A 270 2.66 -15.42 -8.96
N LEU A 271 3.87 -15.23 -8.44
CA LEU A 271 4.37 -16.05 -7.33
C LEU A 271 3.49 -15.94 -6.07
N VAL A 272 3.00 -14.75 -5.75
CA VAL A 272 2.11 -14.56 -4.58
C VAL A 272 0.73 -15.16 -4.80
N GLN A 273 0.20 -15.11 -6.03
CA GLN A 273 -1.09 -15.71 -6.38
C GLN A 273 -1.04 -17.24 -6.39
N GLU A 274 -0.01 -17.81 -7.00
CA GLU A 274 0.13 -19.25 -7.19
C GLU A 274 0.57 -19.98 -5.93
N ASN A 275 1.31 -19.30 -5.04
CA ASN A 275 1.91 -19.92 -3.86
C ASN A 275 1.26 -19.48 -2.55
N HIS A 276 0.12 -20.04 -2.22
CA HIS A 276 -0.58 -19.79 -0.95
C HIS A 276 0.25 -20.18 0.29
N SER A 277 1.30 -21.00 0.14
CA SER A 277 2.17 -21.36 1.26
C SER A 277 3.00 -20.17 1.78
N LEU A 278 3.24 -19.15 0.97
CA LEU A 278 3.97 -17.94 1.37
C LEU A 278 3.24 -17.22 2.51
N ARG A 279 1.95 -16.96 2.37
CA ARG A 279 1.13 -16.33 3.43
C ARG A 279 1.05 -17.20 4.67
N LYS A 280 0.79 -18.51 4.49
CA LYS A 280 0.71 -19.45 5.61
C LYS A 280 2.02 -19.50 6.41
N LYS A 281 3.16 -19.53 5.72
CA LYS A 281 4.49 -19.50 6.35
C LYS A 281 4.71 -18.19 7.11
N LEU A 282 4.38 -17.05 6.50
CA LEU A 282 4.50 -15.74 7.13
C LEU A 282 3.67 -15.66 8.41
N TRP A 283 2.41 -16.07 8.35
CA TRP A 283 1.50 -16.04 9.50
C TRP A 283 1.95 -17.00 10.62
N ASN A 284 2.46 -18.18 10.27
CA ASN A 284 3.00 -19.12 11.25
C ASN A 284 4.25 -18.55 11.94
N ASN A 285 5.16 -17.91 11.18
CA ASN A 285 6.36 -17.28 11.74
C ASN A 285 5.99 -16.10 12.65
N ALA A 286 5.02 -15.26 12.23
CA ALA A 286 4.55 -14.14 13.01
C ALA A 286 3.90 -14.60 14.34
N ARG A 287 3.09 -15.66 14.29
CA ARG A 287 2.49 -16.26 15.48
C ARG A 287 3.55 -16.84 16.41
N TYR A 288 4.49 -17.59 15.87
CA TYR A 288 5.58 -18.16 16.65
C TYR A 288 6.40 -17.07 17.37
N LEU A 289 6.74 -15.99 16.65
CA LEU A 289 7.48 -14.87 17.25
C LEU A 289 6.65 -14.18 18.35
N ARG A 290 5.37 -13.92 18.12
CA ARG A 290 4.48 -13.35 19.13
C ARG A 290 4.46 -14.22 20.38
N ASP A 291 4.15 -15.50 20.21
CA ASP A 291 4.02 -16.43 21.34
C ASP A 291 5.34 -16.50 22.14
N ALA A 292 6.50 -16.48 21.47
CA ALA A 292 7.79 -16.43 22.12
C ALA A 292 8.04 -15.13 22.90
N LEU A 293 7.67 -13.98 22.35
CA LEU A 293 7.80 -12.67 23.02
C LEU A 293 6.87 -12.58 24.24
N GLU A 294 5.64 -13.05 24.12
CA GLU A 294 4.69 -13.11 25.25
C GLU A 294 5.24 -13.99 26.42
N HIS A 295 5.81 -15.16 26.10
CA HIS A 295 6.46 -16.02 27.11
C HIS A 295 7.66 -15.36 27.79
N MET A 296 8.32 -14.43 27.11
CA MET A 296 9.42 -13.62 27.67
C MET A 296 8.91 -12.42 28.47
N GLY A 297 7.60 -12.23 28.60
CA GLY A 297 7.00 -11.07 29.25
C GLY A 297 7.06 -9.79 28.42
N ILE A 298 7.39 -9.89 27.13
CA ILE A 298 7.41 -8.76 26.19
C ILE A 298 6.03 -8.67 25.54
N THR A 299 5.26 -7.66 25.89
CA THR A 299 3.95 -7.39 25.31
C THR A 299 3.97 -6.10 24.52
N SER A 300 3.28 -6.08 23.39
CA SER A 300 3.07 -4.88 22.58
C SER A 300 1.63 -4.92 22.04
N GLU A 301 0.97 -3.77 21.93
CA GLU A 301 -0.37 -3.68 21.32
C GLU A 301 -0.38 -4.20 19.86
N ALA A 302 0.76 -4.12 19.17
CA ALA A 302 0.92 -4.65 17.81
C ALA A 302 0.87 -6.19 17.74
N LEU A 303 0.97 -6.89 18.86
CA LEU A 303 0.98 -8.35 18.92
C LEU A 303 -0.42 -8.97 18.93
N PHE A 304 -1.48 -8.18 19.10
CA PHE A 304 -2.80 -8.73 19.35
C PHE A 304 -3.86 -8.21 18.36
N ILE A 305 -4.33 -9.07 17.47
CA ILE A 305 -5.61 -8.91 16.79
C ILE A 305 -6.36 -10.23 16.89
N PRO A 306 -7.35 -10.33 17.81
CA PRO A 306 -8.05 -11.58 18.13
C PRO A 306 -8.91 -12.16 17.00
N GLU A 307 -9.39 -11.33 16.07
CA GLU A 307 -10.49 -11.68 15.17
C GLU A 307 -10.07 -11.98 13.72
N MET A 308 -8.77 -11.93 13.41
CA MET A 308 -8.32 -12.16 12.04
C MET A 308 -7.71 -13.55 11.86
N HIS A 309 -8.03 -14.20 10.74
CA HIS A 309 -7.45 -15.47 10.30
C HIS A 309 -5.97 -15.34 9.92
N GLY A 310 -5.14 -14.76 10.79
CA GLY A 310 -3.71 -14.57 10.58
C GLY A 310 -3.08 -13.66 11.63
N CYS A 311 -1.79 -13.76 11.79
CA CYS A 311 -1.01 -12.88 12.65
C CYS A 311 -0.36 -11.80 11.79
N ILE A 312 -0.52 -10.54 12.15
CA ILE A 312 0.12 -9.44 11.44
C ILE A 312 1.63 -9.52 11.68
N PRO A 313 2.46 -9.50 10.60
CA PRO A 313 3.90 -9.70 10.70
C PRO A 313 4.66 -8.38 10.97
N ILE A 314 4.06 -7.46 11.70
CA ILE A 314 4.65 -6.17 12.05
C ILE A 314 4.76 -6.09 13.56
N PHE A 315 6.01 -5.98 14.03
CA PHE A 315 6.34 -5.89 15.44
C PHE A 315 7.20 -4.64 15.65
N SER A 316 6.79 -3.78 16.56
CA SER A 316 7.60 -2.66 17.01
C SER A 316 7.83 -2.74 18.52
N PHE A 317 9.03 -2.34 18.92
CA PHE A 317 9.42 -2.26 20.32
C PHE A 317 9.63 -0.77 20.64
N ALA A 318 8.96 -0.31 21.69
CA ALA A 318 9.09 1.06 22.19
C ALA A 318 10.46 1.25 22.89
#